data_6902817a9da97967089c9ae4da50c457
#
_entry.id   6902817a9da97967089c9ae4da50c457
#
_cell.length_a   1.000
_cell.length_b   1.000
_cell.length_c   1.000
_cell.angle_alpha   90.00
_cell.angle_beta   90.00
_cell.angle_gamma   90.00
#
_symmetry.space_group_name_H-M   'P 1'
#
loop_
_entity.id
_entity.type
_entity.pdbx_description
1 polymer ?
#
loop_
_entity_poly.entity_id
_entity_poly.type
_entity_poly.pdbx_seq_one_letter_code
_entity_poly.pdbx_strand_id
1 'polypeptide(L)'
;MKHKKITADVFSSVSKHYDTFLNLITFRRIKDWQRTMLKEVEGAKTLLDVGTGTGEVLLQADPKALRVGIDLSLSMLKVARKKCPNCGFVLADAENMPFKTSSFDAITLSLVYRHLYNRDQFLKEAQRVLKPAGRLAIFDINKFWLTPFLVFFMKFLIKPLGIILFGRDKWEFFIHSLENSLSEEELKRELEPNGFKVIKIQKRLFGIVYIVSAQRI
;
A
#
# COMPACT_ATOMS: atom_id res chain seq x y z
N MET A 1 -0.86 1.62 19.32
CA MET A 1 -2.35 1.55 19.23
C MET A 1 -2.98 2.85 18.74
N LYS A 2 -2.68 4.04 19.27
CA LYS A 2 -3.30 5.32 18.86
C LYS A 2 -3.12 5.66 17.37
N HIS A 3 -1.92 5.50 16.82
CA HIS A 3 -1.61 5.79 15.42
C HIS A 3 -2.39 4.90 14.43
N LYS A 4 -2.44 3.59 14.66
CA LYS A 4 -3.19 2.63 13.81
C LYS A 4 -4.69 2.95 13.80
N LYS A 5 -5.25 3.39 14.94
CA LYS A 5 -6.64 3.83 15.03
C LYS A 5 -6.89 5.07 14.17
N ILE A 6 -6.01 6.08 14.25
CA ILE A 6 -6.12 7.30 13.43
C ILE A 6 -6.09 6.94 11.94
N THR A 7 -5.15 6.07 11.51
CA THR A 7 -5.08 5.59 10.12
C THR A 7 -6.39 4.93 9.69
N ALA A 8 -6.91 3.98 10.49
CA ALA A 8 -8.17 3.31 10.20
C ALA A 8 -9.36 4.29 10.12
N ASP A 9 -9.44 5.27 11.04
CA ASP A 9 -10.51 6.27 11.08
C ASP A 9 -10.48 7.21 9.87
N VAL A 10 -9.28 7.67 9.45
CA VAL A 10 -9.12 8.51 8.25
C VAL A 10 -9.59 7.75 7.01
N PHE A 11 -9.09 6.55 6.78
CA PHE A 11 -9.49 5.74 5.62
C PHE A 11 -10.97 5.34 5.66
N SER A 12 -11.50 5.06 6.85
CA SER A 12 -12.94 4.79 7.02
C SER A 12 -13.80 5.97 6.58
N SER A 13 -13.38 7.20 6.90
CA SER A 13 -14.15 8.42 6.58
C SER A 13 -14.18 8.74 5.09
N VAL A 14 -13.24 8.23 4.30
CA VAL A 14 -13.14 8.49 2.85
C VAL A 14 -13.52 7.28 2.00
N SER A 15 -13.86 6.14 2.60
CA SER A 15 -14.03 4.85 1.93
C SER A 15 -14.98 4.89 0.72
N LYS A 16 -16.05 5.68 0.77
CA LYS A 16 -17.04 5.80 -0.33
C LYS A 16 -16.51 6.55 -1.56
N HIS A 17 -15.59 7.49 -1.37
CA HIS A 17 -15.07 8.37 -2.42
C HIS A 17 -13.58 8.15 -2.70
N TYR A 18 -12.96 7.19 -2.01
CA TYR A 18 -11.52 6.96 -2.04
C TYR A 18 -11.00 6.70 -3.47
N ASP A 19 -11.68 5.83 -4.21
CA ASP A 19 -11.25 5.51 -5.57
C ASP A 19 -11.40 6.70 -6.53
N THR A 20 -12.46 7.48 -6.37
CA THR A 20 -12.67 8.70 -7.15
C THR A 20 -11.57 9.71 -6.87
N PHE A 21 -11.23 9.90 -5.59
CA PHE A 21 -10.14 10.77 -5.17
C PHE A 21 -8.78 10.31 -5.74
N LEU A 22 -8.44 9.02 -5.60
CA LEU A 22 -7.20 8.48 -6.16
C LEU A 22 -7.15 8.62 -7.69
N ASN A 23 -8.25 8.31 -8.38
CA ASN A 23 -8.31 8.47 -9.83
C ASN A 23 -8.11 9.92 -10.28
N LEU A 24 -8.63 10.90 -9.51
CA LEU A 24 -8.45 12.31 -9.80
C LEU A 24 -6.98 12.75 -9.64
N ILE A 25 -6.37 12.47 -8.49
CA ILE A 25 -4.99 12.92 -8.20
C ILE A 25 -3.92 12.17 -9.00
N THR A 26 -4.23 10.97 -9.49
CA THR A 26 -3.32 10.17 -10.32
C THR A 26 -3.63 10.30 -11.82
N PHE A 27 -4.51 11.20 -12.22
CA PHE A 27 -4.96 11.35 -13.61
C PHE A 27 -5.43 9.99 -14.19
N ARG A 28 -6.16 9.19 -13.40
CA ARG A 28 -6.65 7.84 -13.71
C ARG A 28 -5.56 6.79 -13.97
N ARG A 29 -4.31 7.10 -13.71
CA ARG A 29 -3.17 6.18 -13.94
C ARG A 29 -2.96 5.14 -12.84
N ILE A 30 -3.63 5.26 -11.70
CA ILE A 30 -3.42 4.35 -10.56
C ILE A 30 -3.64 2.89 -10.96
N LYS A 31 -4.68 2.59 -11.75
CA LYS A 31 -4.97 1.22 -12.20
C LYS A 31 -3.86 0.63 -13.07
N ASP A 32 -3.25 1.44 -13.92
CA ASP A 32 -2.14 0.98 -14.78
C ASP A 32 -0.87 0.69 -13.95
N TRP A 33 -0.63 1.50 -12.91
CA TRP A 33 0.48 1.25 -11.98
C TRP A 33 0.24 0.01 -11.11
N GLN A 34 -0.99 -0.21 -10.64
CA GLN A 34 -1.39 -1.43 -9.93
C GLN A 34 -1.25 -2.68 -10.83
N ARG A 35 -1.66 -2.59 -12.10
CA ARG A 35 -1.43 -3.67 -13.08
C ARG A 35 0.06 -3.95 -13.30
N THR A 36 0.87 -2.88 -13.35
CA THR A 36 2.34 -3.04 -13.46
C THR A 36 2.90 -3.74 -12.22
N MET A 37 2.43 -3.41 -11.02
CA MET A 37 2.79 -4.11 -9.78
C MET A 37 2.35 -5.58 -9.81
N LEU A 38 1.14 -5.87 -10.27
CA LEU A 38 0.60 -7.23 -10.38
C LEU A 38 1.39 -8.11 -11.35
N LYS A 39 1.97 -7.55 -12.43
CA LYS A 39 2.87 -8.28 -13.33
C LYS A 39 4.12 -8.81 -12.62
N GLU A 40 4.60 -8.13 -11.58
CA GLU A 40 5.76 -8.57 -10.81
C GLU A 40 5.47 -9.82 -9.95
N VAL A 41 4.19 -10.12 -9.73
CA VAL A 41 3.71 -11.30 -8.98
C VAL A 41 2.88 -12.25 -9.85
N GLU A 42 2.99 -12.13 -11.16
CA GLU A 42 2.26 -12.98 -12.12
C GLU A 42 2.58 -14.46 -11.90
N GLY A 43 1.56 -15.31 -12.02
CA GLY A 43 1.66 -16.77 -11.78
C GLY A 43 1.49 -17.17 -10.31
N ALA A 44 1.31 -16.23 -9.37
CA ALA A 44 1.00 -16.55 -7.99
C ALA A 44 -0.37 -17.23 -7.90
N LYS A 45 -0.43 -18.41 -7.24
CA LYS A 45 -1.67 -19.15 -6.99
C LYS A 45 -2.41 -18.61 -5.76
N THR A 46 -1.68 -18.02 -4.82
CA THR A 46 -2.20 -17.42 -3.59
C THR A 46 -1.62 -16.03 -3.43
N LEU A 47 -2.48 -15.01 -3.43
CA LEU A 47 -2.13 -13.58 -3.35
C LEU A 47 -2.71 -12.97 -2.09
N LEU A 48 -1.87 -12.32 -1.29
CA LEU A 48 -2.27 -11.46 -0.19
C LEU A 48 -2.08 -10.00 -0.56
N ASP A 49 -3.13 -9.19 -0.50
CA ASP A 49 -3.06 -7.73 -0.67
C ASP A 49 -3.18 -7.05 0.70
N VAL A 50 -2.11 -6.40 1.13
CA VAL A 50 -2.00 -5.76 2.44
C VAL A 50 -2.40 -4.30 2.35
N GLY A 51 -3.32 -3.87 3.24
CA GLY A 51 -3.97 -2.57 3.14
C GLY A 51 -4.85 -2.49 1.89
N THR A 52 -5.63 -3.55 1.65
CA THR A 52 -6.39 -3.76 0.41
C THR A 52 -7.41 -2.65 0.11
N GLY A 53 -7.76 -1.85 1.12
CA GLY A 53 -8.72 -0.75 0.99
C GLY A 53 -10.04 -1.22 0.39
N THR A 54 -10.43 -0.63 -0.73
CA THR A 54 -11.66 -0.95 -1.47
C THR A 54 -11.52 -2.16 -2.41
N GLY A 55 -10.39 -2.90 -2.37
CA GLY A 55 -10.16 -4.15 -3.11
C GLY A 55 -9.78 -3.99 -4.59
N GLU A 56 -9.38 -2.79 -5.03
CA GLU A 56 -9.05 -2.51 -6.44
C GLU A 56 -7.90 -3.38 -6.98
N VAL A 57 -6.89 -3.67 -6.17
CA VAL A 57 -5.77 -4.54 -6.57
C VAL A 57 -6.27 -5.96 -6.78
N LEU A 58 -7.04 -6.51 -5.83
CA LEU A 58 -7.57 -7.88 -5.93
C LEU A 58 -8.56 -8.04 -7.09
N LEU A 59 -9.32 -6.99 -7.40
CA LEU A 59 -10.24 -7.00 -8.54
C LEU A 59 -9.49 -7.11 -9.88
N GLN A 60 -8.27 -6.57 -9.96
CA GLN A 60 -7.42 -6.60 -11.16
C GLN A 60 -6.49 -7.83 -11.21
N ALA A 61 -6.30 -8.54 -10.10
CA ALA A 61 -5.46 -9.73 -10.02
C ALA A 61 -6.08 -10.92 -10.73
N ASP A 62 -5.27 -11.94 -11.05
CA ASP A 62 -5.71 -13.16 -11.72
C ASP A 62 -6.91 -13.79 -10.97
N PRO A 63 -8.07 -13.93 -11.63
CA PRO A 63 -9.26 -14.51 -11.00
C PRO A 63 -9.09 -16.00 -10.63
N LYS A 64 -8.11 -16.69 -11.19
CA LYS A 64 -7.79 -18.10 -10.86
C LYS A 64 -6.99 -18.23 -9.57
N ALA A 65 -6.35 -17.16 -9.10
CA ALA A 65 -5.63 -17.15 -7.84
C ALA A 65 -6.60 -17.09 -6.64
N LEU A 66 -6.22 -17.71 -5.54
CA LEU A 66 -6.83 -17.42 -4.23
C LEU A 66 -6.40 -16.01 -3.81
N ARG A 67 -7.34 -15.06 -3.80
CA ARG A 67 -7.10 -13.65 -3.52
C ARG A 67 -7.62 -13.28 -2.14
N VAL A 68 -6.73 -12.83 -1.27
CA VAL A 68 -7.07 -12.42 0.10
C VAL A 68 -6.60 -10.98 0.33
N GLY A 69 -7.44 -10.15 0.92
CA GLY A 69 -7.10 -8.78 1.31
C GLY A 69 -7.21 -8.60 2.82
N ILE A 70 -6.27 -7.87 3.40
CA ILE A 70 -6.34 -7.40 4.79
C ILE A 70 -6.36 -5.88 4.85
N ASP A 71 -7.09 -5.34 5.81
CA ASP A 71 -7.14 -3.92 6.11
C ASP A 71 -7.50 -3.68 7.56
N LEU A 72 -7.12 -2.53 8.13
CA LEU A 72 -7.50 -2.09 9.47
C LEU A 72 -8.90 -1.47 9.51
N SER A 73 -9.48 -1.11 8.35
CA SER A 73 -10.76 -0.44 8.21
C SER A 73 -11.85 -1.40 7.76
N LEU A 74 -12.77 -1.70 8.67
CA LEU A 74 -13.96 -2.52 8.36
C LEU A 74 -14.83 -1.86 7.26
N SER A 75 -14.90 -0.54 7.20
CA SER A 75 -15.67 0.18 6.18
C SER A 75 -15.06 0.01 4.78
N MET A 76 -13.73 0.01 4.67
CA MET A 76 -13.03 -0.31 3.42
C MET A 76 -13.33 -1.75 2.97
N LEU A 77 -13.23 -2.71 3.89
CA LEU A 77 -13.50 -4.13 3.57
C LEU A 77 -14.96 -4.38 3.17
N LYS A 78 -15.92 -3.63 3.73
CA LYS A 78 -17.32 -3.70 3.29
C LYS A 78 -17.50 -3.25 1.83
N VAL A 79 -16.76 -2.22 1.39
CA VAL A 79 -16.74 -1.79 0.00
C VAL A 79 -16.05 -2.85 -0.88
N ALA A 80 -14.89 -3.33 -0.45
CA ALA A 80 -14.12 -4.34 -1.17
C ALA A 80 -14.92 -5.63 -1.43
N ARG A 81 -15.63 -6.13 -0.42
CA ARG A 81 -16.48 -7.33 -0.54
C ARG A 81 -17.60 -7.18 -1.59
N LYS A 82 -18.16 -5.97 -1.71
CA LYS A 82 -19.17 -5.70 -2.75
C LYS A 82 -18.57 -5.71 -4.15
N LYS A 83 -17.32 -5.24 -4.31
CA LYS A 83 -16.63 -5.19 -5.61
C LYS A 83 -16.05 -6.54 -6.03
N CYS A 84 -15.49 -7.31 -5.09
CA CYS A 84 -14.89 -8.62 -5.34
C CYS A 84 -15.53 -9.69 -4.43
N PRO A 85 -16.75 -10.17 -4.73
CA PRO A 85 -17.43 -11.17 -3.90
C PRO A 85 -16.65 -12.50 -3.75
N ASN A 86 -15.84 -12.84 -4.76
CA ASN A 86 -15.03 -14.06 -4.81
C ASN A 86 -13.63 -13.88 -4.17
N CYS A 87 -13.37 -12.75 -3.51
CA CYS A 87 -12.14 -12.51 -2.76
C CYS A 87 -12.38 -12.74 -1.25
N GLY A 88 -11.36 -13.23 -0.55
CA GLY A 88 -11.33 -13.27 0.92
C GLY A 88 -10.97 -11.91 1.50
N PHE A 89 -11.63 -11.49 2.59
CA PHE A 89 -11.30 -10.25 3.29
C PHE A 89 -11.24 -10.47 4.79
N VAL A 90 -10.16 -10.00 5.43
CA VAL A 90 -9.91 -10.16 6.86
C VAL A 90 -9.58 -8.79 7.47
N LEU A 91 -10.27 -8.43 8.55
CA LEU A 91 -9.93 -7.27 9.36
C LEU A 91 -8.70 -7.62 10.19
N ALA A 92 -7.54 -7.12 9.81
CA ALA A 92 -6.28 -7.50 10.42
C ALA A 92 -5.21 -6.41 10.31
N ASP A 93 -4.26 -6.49 11.24
CA ASP A 93 -3.07 -5.66 11.26
C ASP A 93 -1.97 -6.32 10.42
N ALA A 94 -1.38 -5.56 9.49
CA ALA A 94 -0.25 -6.00 8.67
C ALA A 94 0.99 -6.39 9.48
N GLU A 95 1.13 -5.83 10.68
CA GLU A 95 2.24 -6.10 11.60
C GLU A 95 1.98 -7.31 12.52
N ASN A 96 0.80 -7.95 12.40
CA ASN A 96 0.41 -9.17 13.11
C ASN A 96 -0.65 -9.93 12.31
N MET A 97 -0.22 -10.60 11.25
CA MET A 97 -1.13 -11.22 10.27
C MET A 97 -1.70 -12.55 10.78
N PRO A 98 -3.02 -12.78 10.71
CA PRO A 98 -3.67 -13.98 11.21
C PRO A 98 -3.57 -15.16 10.23
N PHE A 99 -2.41 -15.36 9.62
CA PHE A 99 -2.17 -16.42 8.65
C PHE A 99 -1.06 -17.36 9.11
N LYS A 100 -1.11 -18.59 8.64
CA LYS A 100 -0.05 -19.58 8.87
C LYS A 100 1.21 -19.20 8.11
N THR A 101 2.35 -19.68 8.59
CA THR A 101 3.64 -19.57 7.89
C THR A 101 3.54 -20.18 6.50
N SER A 102 4.20 -19.57 5.51
CA SER A 102 4.30 -20.07 4.12
C SER A 102 2.93 -20.33 3.45
N SER A 103 1.98 -19.39 3.62
CA SER A 103 0.62 -19.48 3.07
C SER A 103 0.47 -18.87 1.68
N PHE A 104 1.29 -17.87 1.36
CA PHE A 104 1.11 -17.07 0.14
C PHE A 104 2.30 -17.16 -0.82
N ASP A 105 2.01 -17.23 -2.12
CA ASP A 105 3.02 -17.14 -3.18
C ASP A 105 3.46 -15.69 -3.38
N ALA A 106 2.54 -14.74 -3.14
CA ALA A 106 2.83 -13.32 -3.32
C ALA A 106 2.09 -12.43 -2.31
N ILE A 107 2.73 -11.28 -2.00
CA ILE A 107 2.14 -10.17 -1.24
C ILE A 107 2.22 -8.91 -2.10
N THR A 108 1.15 -8.11 -2.10
CA THR A 108 1.11 -6.77 -2.70
C THR A 108 0.79 -5.71 -1.66
N LEU A 109 1.39 -4.52 -1.83
CA LEU A 109 1.05 -3.29 -1.12
C LEU A 109 0.91 -2.15 -2.12
N SER A 110 -0.25 -1.51 -2.16
CA SER A 110 -0.51 -0.38 -3.05
C SER A 110 -0.79 0.88 -2.24
N LEU A 111 0.17 1.79 -2.17
CA LEU A 111 0.13 3.04 -1.40
C LEU A 111 -0.04 2.84 0.11
N VAL A 112 0.55 1.80 0.67
CA VAL A 112 0.38 1.37 2.07
C VAL A 112 1.67 1.41 2.88
N TYR A 113 2.81 1.09 2.29
CA TYR A 113 4.07 0.86 3.02
C TYR A 113 4.47 2.05 3.89
N ARG A 114 4.31 3.29 3.41
CA ARG A 114 4.58 4.53 4.15
C ARG A 114 3.67 4.74 5.36
N HIS A 115 2.54 4.03 5.46
CA HIS A 115 1.59 4.11 6.57
C HIS A 115 1.81 3.06 7.66
N LEU A 116 2.72 2.12 7.45
CA LEU A 116 3.08 1.11 8.45
C LEU A 116 3.77 1.78 9.63
N TYR A 117 3.35 1.42 10.84
CA TYR A 117 3.92 1.96 12.07
C TYR A 117 5.27 1.32 12.42
N ASN A 118 5.35 0.00 12.30
CA ASN A 118 6.58 -0.78 12.49
C ASN A 118 6.87 -1.61 11.24
N ARG A 119 7.65 -1.03 10.32
CA ARG A 119 7.99 -1.67 9.05
C ARG A 119 8.82 -2.94 9.21
N ASP A 120 9.73 -2.98 10.19
CA ASP A 120 10.49 -4.19 10.49
C ASP A 120 9.59 -5.34 10.94
N GLN A 121 8.60 -5.05 11.79
CA GLN A 121 7.63 -6.06 12.22
C GLN A 121 6.77 -6.55 11.04
N PHE A 122 6.34 -5.63 10.18
CA PHE A 122 5.64 -6.00 8.94
C PHE A 122 6.51 -6.91 8.05
N LEU A 123 7.78 -6.59 7.85
CA LEU A 123 8.69 -7.38 7.00
C LEU A 123 8.92 -8.78 7.59
N LYS A 124 9.03 -8.92 8.91
CA LYS A 124 9.07 -10.23 9.59
C LYS A 124 7.79 -11.04 9.34
N GLU A 125 6.63 -10.41 9.46
CA GLU A 125 5.35 -11.05 9.16
C GLU A 125 5.21 -11.40 7.68
N ALA A 126 5.61 -10.51 6.76
CA ALA A 126 5.61 -10.77 5.33
C ALA A 126 6.52 -11.96 4.99
N GLN A 127 7.73 -12.00 5.57
CA GLN A 127 8.63 -13.13 5.42
C GLN A 127 8.01 -14.43 5.96
N ARG A 128 7.37 -14.38 7.13
CA ARG A 128 6.74 -15.54 7.74
C ARG A 128 5.61 -16.11 6.88
N VAL A 129 4.71 -15.27 6.37
CA VAL A 129 3.53 -15.73 5.63
C VAL A 129 3.77 -16.02 4.16
N LEU A 130 4.83 -15.45 3.55
CA LEU A 130 5.27 -15.82 2.21
C LEU A 130 5.88 -17.23 2.20
N LYS A 131 5.65 -17.98 1.14
CA LYS A 131 6.37 -19.22 0.86
C LYS A 131 7.84 -18.94 0.55
N PRO A 132 8.76 -19.93 0.66
CA PRO A 132 10.13 -19.81 0.13
C PRO A 132 10.11 -19.34 -1.33
N ALA A 133 10.98 -18.41 -1.68
CA ALA A 133 11.02 -17.74 -2.98
C ALA A 133 9.75 -16.96 -3.37
N GLY A 134 8.80 -16.76 -2.44
CA GLY A 134 7.62 -15.94 -2.63
C GLY A 134 7.96 -14.48 -2.92
N ARG A 135 7.06 -13.77 -3.58
CA ARG A 135 7.30 -12.40 -4.06
C ARG A 135 6.58 -11.36 -3.25
N LEU A 136 7.25 -10.25 -3.00
CA LEU A 136 6.70 -9.04 -2.40
C LEU A 136 6.74 -7.93 -3.46
N ALA A 137 5.60 -7.33 -3.80
CA ALA A 137 5.52 -6.18 -4.70
C ALA A 137 4.92 -4.97 -3.99
N ILE A 138 5.66 -3.86 -4.00
CA ILE A 138 5.28 -2.61 -3.34
C ILE A 138 5.17 -1.51 -4.39
N PHE A 139 4.02 -0.88 -4.48
CA PHE A 139 3.78 0.36 -5.20
C PHE A 139 3.53 1.47 -4.19
N ASP A 140 4.39 2.51 -4.17
CA ASP A 140 4.22 3.64 -3.25
C ASP A 140 4.78 4.96 -3.83
N ILE A 141 4.55 6.06 -3.09
CA ILE A 141 5.10 7.38 -3.38
C ILE A 141 6.59 7.36 -3.08
N ASN A 142 7.37 7.85 -4.03
CA ASN A 142 8.82 7.98 -3.91
C ASN A 142 9.18 9.30 -3.23
N LYS A 143 10.06 9.22 -2.24
CA LYS A 143 10.73 10.39 -1.69
C LYS A 143 11.89 10.78 -2.63
N PHE A 144 11.77 11.89 -3.29
CA PHE A 144 12.80 12.39 -4.22
C PHE A 144 13.30 13.79 -3.78
N TRP A 145 14.32 14.30 -4.42
CA TRP A 145 15.00 15.54 -4.02
C TRP A 145 14.06 16.76 -3.86
N LEU A 146 12.97 16.82 -4.60
CA LEU A 146 11.97 17.91 -4.54
C LEU A 146 10.92 17.71 -3.42
N THR A 147 10.85 16.53 -2.83
CA THR A 147 9.83 16.21 -1.80
C THR A 147 9.83 17.19 -0.62
N PRO A 148 10.98 17.59 -0.05
CA PRO A 148 10.99 18.57 1.05
C PRO A 148 10.39 19.92 0.65
N PHE A 149 10.69 20.38 -0.57
CA PHE A 149 10.13 21.62 -1.10
C PHE A 149 8.61 21.50 -1.32
N LEU A 150 8.15 20.39 -1.89
CA LEU A 150 6.74 20.14 -2.12
C LEU A 150 5.97 20.10 -0.79
N VAL A 151 6.50 19.39 0.21
CA VAL A 151 5.91 19.32 1.56
C VAL A 151 5.88 20.70 2.21
N PHE A 152 6.95 21.48 2.11
CA PHE A 152 6.99 22.87 2.60
C PHE A 152 5.89 23.72 1.95
N PHE A 153 5.81 23.69 0.61
CA PHE A 153 4.80 24.43 -0.14
C PHE A 153 3.38 24.03 0.27
N MET A 154 3.12 22.74 0.44
CA MET A 154 1.83 22.24 0.89
C MET A 154 1.51 22.65 2.32
N LYS A 155 2.49 22.61 3.23
CA LYS A 155 2.32 23.01 4.63
C LYS A 155 2.02 24.49 4.82
N PHE A 156 2.60 25.36 4.00
CA PHE A 156 2.53 26.80 4.23
C PHE A 156 1.60 27.54 3.26
N LEU A 157 1.61 27.20 1.97
CA LEU A 157 0.78 27.91 0.98
C LEU A 157 -0.56 27.23 0.72
N ILE A 158 -0.60 25.89 0.64
CA ILE A 158 -1.84 25.18 0.28
C ILE A 158 -2.65 24.79 1.53
N LYS A 159 -2.06 24.85 2.72
CA LYS A 159 -2.71 24.44 3.97
C LYS A 159 -4.12 25.01 4.19
N PRO A 160 -4.38 26.33 4.00
CA PRO A 160 -5.74 26.85 4.19
C PRO A 160 -6.78 26.19 3.28
N LEU A 161 -6.42 26.05 1.99
CA LEU A 161 -7.28 25.39 1.01
C LEU A 161 -7.45 23.90 1.32
N GLY A 162 -6.37 23.21 1.68
CA GLY A 162 -6.41 21.79 2.04
C GLY A 162 -7.30 21.53 3.26
N ILE A 163 -7.24 22.38 4.28
CA ILE A 163 -8.12 22.26 5.46
C ILE A 163 -9.59 22.51 5.10
N ILE A 164 -9.88 23.50 4.25
CA ILE A 164 -11.26 23.76 3.79
C ILE A 164 -11.82 22.57 3.00
N LEU A 165 -11.02 21.96 2.11
CA LEU A 165 -11.48 20.87 1.24
C LEU A 165 -11.57 19.52 1.94
N PHE A 166 -10.65 19.21 2.85
CA PHE A 166 -10.49 17.86 3.43
C PHE A 166 -10.71 17.81 4.95
N GLY A 167 -10.71 18.97 5.64
CA GLY A 167 -10.63 19.06 7.09
C GLY A 167 -9.20 18.94 7.60
N ARG A 168 -8.95 19.48 8.80
CA ARG A 168 -7.62 19.58 9.40
C ARG A 168 -6.94 18.23 9.56
N ASP A 169 -7.63 17.25 10.17
CA ASP A 169 -7.04 15.96 10.53
C ASP A 169 -6.60 15.15 9.30
N LYS A 170 -7.43 15.20 8.23
CA LYS A 170 -7.12 14.50 6.98
C LYS A 170 -5.98 15.17 6.21
N TRP A 171 -5.94 16.51 6.26
CA TRP A 171 -4.85 17.25 5.64
C TRP A 171 -3.51 17.00 6.34
N GLU A 172 -3.49 17.06 7.68
CA GLU A 172 -2.29 16.76 8.47
C GLU A 172 -1.82 15.30 8.27
N PHE A 173 -2.76 14.34 8.24
CA PHE A 173 -2.45 12.95 7.93
C PHE A 173 -1.84 12.79 6.53
N PHE A 174 -2.39 13.47 5.53
CA PHE A 174 -1.85 13.42 4.16
C PHE A 174 -0.43 13.99 4.09
N ILE A 175 -0.17 15.15 4.69
CA ILE A 175 1.17 15.73 4.75
C ILE A 175 2.14 14.79 5.47
N HIS A 176 1.77 14.27 6.61
CA HIS A 176 2.60 13.34 7.38
C HIS A 176 2.90 12.05 6.58
N SER A 177 1.94 11.59 5.79
CA SER A 177 2.17 10.43 4.93
C SER A 177 3.21 10.68 3.83
N LEU A 178 3.28 11.91 3.28
CA LEU A 178 4.32 12.29 2.33
C LEU A 178 5.70 12.39 2.99
N GLU A 179 5.78 12.87 4.23
CA GLU A 179 7.03 12.91 5.00
C GLU A 179 7.57 11.51 5.32
N ASN A 180 6.68 10.55 5.54
CA ASN A 180 7.01 9.15 5.81
C ASN A 180 7.30 8.32 4.56
N SER A 181 7.16 8.90 3.34
CA SER A 181 7.53 8.20 2.12
C SER A 181 9.04 7.92 2.10
N LEU A 182 9.40 6.80 1.48
CA LEU A 182 10.79 6.37 1.32
C LEU A 182 11.23 6.56 -0.12
N SER A 183 12.53 6.81 -0.31
CA SER A 183 13.14 6.60 -1.61
C SER A 183 13.28 5.09 -1.89
N GLU A 184 13.47 4.73 -3.16
CA GLU A 184 13.70 3.33 -3.52
C GLU A 184 14.94 2.75 -2.85
N GLU A 185 15.98 3.57 -2.61
CA GLU A 185 17.17 3.14 -1.91
C GLU A 185 16.94 2.96 -0.41
N GLU A 186 16.14 3.83 0.21
CA GLU A 186 15.73 3.66 1.61
C GLU A 186 14.91 2.39 1.76
N LEU A 187 13.95 2.14 0.85
CA LEU A 187 13.16 0.90 0.86
C LEU A 187 14.05 -0.35 0.67
N LYS A 188 15.00 -0.31 -0.26
CA LYS A 188 15.95 -1.42 -0.45
C LYS A 188 16.74 -1.72 0.82
N ARG A 189 17.22 -0.69 1.53
CA ARG A 189 17.93 -0.84 2.82
C ARG A 189 17.06 -1.42 3.92
N GLU A 190 15.74 -1.25 3.86
CA GLU A 190 14.83 -1.91 4.79
C GLU A 190 14.54 -3.36 4.39
N LEU A 191 14.41 -3.65 3.08
CA LEU A 191 14.06 -4.98 2.58
C LEU A 191 15.19 -6.01 2.72
N GLU A 192 16.42 -5.66 2.33
CA GLU A 192 17.53 -6.61 2.23
C GLU A 192 17.93 -7.22 3.59
N PRO A 193 18.08 -6.45 4.70
CA PRO A 193 18.37 -7.02 6.00
C PRO A 193 17.24 -7.89 6.57
N ASN A 194 16.01 -7.69 6.09
CA ASN A 194 14.82 -8.44 6.48
C ASN A 194 14.55 -9.67 5.59
N GLY A 195 15.58 -10.17 4.85
CA GLY A 195 15.48 -11.41 4.09
C GLY A 195 14.71 -11.30 2.77
N PHE A 196 14.74 -10.12 2.15
CA PHE A 196 14.18 -9.89 0.83
C PHE A 196 15.26 -9.44 -0.16
N LYS A 197 15.42 -10.14 -1.26
CA LYS A 197 16.27 -9.71 -2.38
C LYS A 197 15.45 -8.84 -3.33
N VAL A 198 15.85 -7.59 -3.51
CA VAL A 198 15.23 -6.70 -4.50
C VAL A 198 15.56 -7.21 -5.91
N ILE A 199 14.52 -7.49 -6.69
CA ILE A 199 14.64 -8.04 -8.06
C ILE A 199 14.52 -6.92 -9.10
N LYS A 200 13.60 -5.97 -8.88
CA LYS A 200 13.32 -4.93 -9.85
C LYS A 200 12.77 -3.67 -9.20
N ILE A 201 13.20 -2.53 -9.71
CA ILE A 201 12.68 -1.21 -9.35
C ILE A 201 12.23 -0.51 -10.62
N GLN A 202 11.01 0.01 -10.62
CA GLN A 202 10.44 0.77 -11.72
C GLN A 202 9.93 2.11 -11.21
N LYS A 203 10.41 3.21 -11.78
CA LYS A 203 9.91 4.55 -11.50
C LYS A 203 8.82 4.93 -12.50
N ARG A 204 7.83 5.66 -12.06
CA ARG A 204 6.73 6.19 -12.87
C ARG A 204 6.51 7.66 -12.54
N LEU A 205 5.85 8.38 -13.43
CA LEU A 205 5.52 9.79 -13.27
C LEU A 205 6.76 10.62 -12.87
N PHE A 206 7.80 10.60 -13.73
CA PHE A 206 9.08 11.32 -13.49
C PHE A 206 9.75 10.97 -12.14
N GLY A 207 9.49 9.80 -11.59
CA GLY A 207 10.07 9.34 -10.34
C GLY A 207 9.25 9.65 -9.08
N ILE A 208 8.04 10.22 -9.22
CA ILE A 208 7.15 10.51 -8.07
C ILE A 208 6.62 9.24 -7.41
N VAL A 209 6.49 8.15 -8.17
CA VAL A 209 6.09 6.86 -7.64
C VAL A 209 7.05 5.77 -8.08
N TYR A 210 7.18 4.74 -7.27
CA TYR A 210 7.94 3.54 -7.59
C TYR A 210 7.09 2.28 -7.49
N ILE A 211 7.53 1.25 -8.20
CA ILE A 211 7.09 -0.13 -8.04
C ILE A 211 8.35 -0.94 -7.79
N VAL A 212 8.43 -1.58 -6.64
CA VAL A 212 9.55 -2.44 -6.23
C VAL A 212 9.05 -3.86 -6.10
N SER A 213 9.78 -4.78 -6.72
CA SER A 213 9.58 -6.21 -6.61
C SER A 213 10.76 -6.82 -5.89
N ALA A 214 10.48 -7.63 -4.87
CA ALA A 214 11.47 -8.33 -4.08
C ALA A 214 11.07 -9.80 -3.89
N GLN A 215 12.06 -10.67 -3.66
CA GLN A 215 11.87 -12.09 -3.43
C GLN A 215 12.33 -12.45 -2.02
N ARG A 216 11.55 -13.27 -1.32
CA ARG A 216 11.96 -13.88 -0.04
C ARG A 216 13.14 -14.83 -0.28
N ILE A 217 14.26 -14.64 0.43
CA ILE A 217 15.44 -15.50 0.47
C ILE A 217 15.45 -16.39 1.70
#